data_cf3b808dfa85252a0f6f6347fc08711b
#
_entry.id   cf3b808dfa85252a0f6f6347fc08711b
#
_cell.length_a   1.000
_cell.length_b   1.000
_cell.length_c   1.000
_cell.angle_alpha   90.00
_cell.angle_beta   90.00
_cell.angle_gamma   90.00
#
_symmetry.space_group_name_H-M   'P 1'
#
loop_
_entity.id
_entity.type
_entity.pdbx_description
1 polymer ?
#
loop_
_entity_poly.entity_id
_entity_poly.type
_entity_poly.pdbx_seq_one_letter_code
_entity_poly.pdbx_strand_id
1 'polypeptide(L)'
;MKNLLFCLFFLLVSCSGELKTLPSSIGALSEIIFVVEDALWEQKIKPLVNKTLSSPIEGINQNEANYKVVQINQSEFKSILKTHKNIVIISPNVNESSQQNKWAKDQLVFQLNWQNNTVSTLEHLKKVKSIFDVNEIKKIKQAILKTTNKQAQENIKKNFSIDVVIPKEYSVVQDTSTLFWATYNPQKAEEIKHLIIYSFRPSSINLQNETLSKTDSIFSKYLLGAPKGSYVKIETLYPPFFNNDIYRGLWKLENGFMGGPFLIKTYFIEERIVVAVGVIFAPHSKKRNYIKVLEAIL
;
A
#
# COMPACT_ATOMS: atom_id res chain seq x y z
N MET A 1 -47.53 23.02 -67.40
CA MET A 1 -46.94 23.72 -66.25
C MET A 1 -46.39 22.58 -65.30
N LYS A 2 -45.10 22.27 -65.35
CA LYS A 2 -44.50 21.22 -64.59
C LYS A 2 -43.81 21.84 -63.37
N ASN A 3 -44.28 21.50 -62.15
CA ASN A 3 -43.63 21.91 -60.92
C ASN A 3 -42.48 20.97 -60.65
N LEU A 4 -41.27 21.54 -60.68
CA LEU A 4 -40.01 20.84 -60.35
C LEU A 4 -39.81 21.01 -58.81
N LEU A 5 -40.04 19.91 -58.04
CA LEU A 5 -39.82 19.86 -56.62
C LEU A 5 -38.32 19.53 -56.39
N PHE A 6 -37.56 20.51 -55.94
CA PHE A 6 -36.12 20.36 -55.62
C PHE A 6 -35.97 19.88 -54.20
N CYS A 7 -35.77 18.58 -53.99
CA CYS A 7 -35.47 18.00 -52.71
C CYS A 7 -34.01 18.29 -52.34
N LEU A 8 -33.82 19.25 -51.44
CA LEU A 8 -32.50 19.55 -50.82
C LEU A 8 -32.18 18.46 -49.75
N PHE A 9 -31.31 17.53 -50.11
CA PHE A 9 -30.84 16.49 -49.20
C PHE A 9 -29.75 17.03 -48.30
N PHE A 10 -30.11 17.43 -47.06
CA PHE A 10 -29.14 17.81 -46.03
C PHE A 10 -28.41 16.54 -45.53
N LEU A 11 -27.19 16.33 -45.99
CA LEU A 11 -26.27 15.37 -45.43
C LEU A 11 -25.78 15.93 -44.07
N LEU A 12 -26.41 15.50 -42.99
CA LEU A 12 -25.91 15.67 -41.64
C LEU A 12 -24.66 14.75 -41.49
N VAL A 13 -23.47 15.30 -41.73
CA VAL A 13 -22.22 14.69 -41.35
C VAL A 13 -22.13 14.77 -39.82
N SER A 14 -22.67 13.76 -39.16
CA SER A 14 -22.44 13.56 -37.73
C SER A 14 -20.97 13.20 -37.53
N CYS A 15 -20.19 14.19 -37.21
CA CYS A 15 -18.80 13.97 -36.72
C CYS A 15 -18.91 13.36 -35.34
N SER A 16 -19.08 12.03 -35.24
CA SER A 16 -18.89 11.28 -34.02
C SER A 16 -17.39 11.29 -33.70
N GLY A 17 -16.94 12.34 -33.01
CA GLY A 17 -15.62 12.34 -32.43
C GLY A 17 -15.52 11.13 -31.49
N GLU A 18 -14.84 10.07 -31.91
CA GLU A 18 -14.50 8.98 -31.02
C GLU A 18 -13.82 9.57 -29.79
N LEU A 19 -14.50 9.53 -28.66
CA LEU A 19 -13.91 9.82 -27.37
C LEU A 19 -12.76 8.84 -27.20
N LYS A 20 -11.53 9.28 -27.49
CA LYS A 20 -10.31 8.48 -27.29
C LYS A 20 -10.28 8.10 -25.82
N THR A 21 -10.70 6.87 -25.52
CA THR A 21 -10.63 6.35 -24.16
C THR A 21 -9.17 6.18 -23.79
N LEU A 22 -8.77 6.76 -22.66
CA LEU A 22 -7.42 6.60 -22.15
C LEU A 22 -7.12 5.11 -21.93
N PRO A 23 -5.91 4.64 -22.29
CA PRO A 23 -5.48 3.27 -21.97
C PRO A 23 -5.38 3.09 -20.46
N SER A 24 -5.39 1.86 -20.00
CA SER A 24 -5.08 1.54 -18.59
C SER A 24 -3.63 1.89 -18.28
N SER A 25 -3.38 2.40 -17.07
CA SER A 25 -2.00 2.64 -16.62
C SER A 25 -1.25 1.33 -16.40
N ILE A 26 0.07 1.36 -16.63
CA ILE A 26 0.99 0.25 -16.42
C ILE A 26 1.91 0.52 -15.23
N GLY A 27 2.78 -0.42 -14.91
CA GLY A 27 3.77 -0.36 -13.83
C GLY A 27 3.41 -1.24 -12.63
N ALA A 28 4.42 -1.67 -11.89
CA ALA A 28 4.25 -2.50 -10.71
C ALA A 28 3.72 -1.67 -9.51
N LEU A 29 3.22 -2.35 -8.48
CA LEU A 29 2.91 -1.72 -7.21
C LEU A 29 4.18 -1.10 -6.61
N SER A 30 4.06 0.10 -6.06
CA SER A 30 5.17 0.87 -5.49
C SER A 30 6.32 1.13 -6.46
N GLU A 31 6.00 1.36 -7.72
CA GLU A 31 6.95 1.78 -8.75
C GLU A 31 6.61 3.21 -9.23
N ILE A 32 7.65 4.04 -9.38
CA ILE A 32 7.53 5.43 -9.81
C ILE A 32 8.56 5.70 -10.92
N ILE A 33 8.12 6.37 -11.99
CA ILE A 33 9.02 6.95 -12.99
C ILE A 33 9.32 8.40 -12.60
N PHE A 34 10.62 8.72 -12.51
CA PHE A 34 11.13 10.08 -12.42
C PHE A 34 11.67 10.52 -13.77
N VAL A 35 11.10 11.59 -14.32
CA VAL A 35 11.55 12.21 -15.56
C VAL A 35 12.39 13.43 -15.19
N VAL A 36 13.70 13.27 -15.26
CA VAL A 36 14.68 14.29 -14.82
C VAL A 36 15.93 14.17 -15.70
N GLU A 37 16.55 15.29 -16.04
CA GLU A 37 17.87 15.37 -16.67
C GLU A 37 18.91 14.59 -15.86
N ASP A 38 19.80 13.82 -16.52
CA ASP A 38 20.76 12.92 -15.87
C ASP A 38 21.69 13.63 -14.89
N ALA A 39 22.23 14.79 -15.29
CA ALA A 39 23.12 15.57 -14.44
C ALA A 39 22.38 16.11 -13.18
N LEU A 40 21.18 16.61 -13.36
CA LEU A 40 20.34 17.10 -12.26
C LEU A 40 19.94 15.93 -11.33
N TRP A 41 19.61 14.78 -11.89
CA TRP A 41 19.27 13.59 -11.12
C TRP A 41 20.43 13.16 -10.23
N GLU A 42 21.60 12.88 -10.79
CA GLU A 42 22.73 12.34 -10.03
C GLU A 42 23.25 13.32 -8.98
N GLN A 43 23.33 14.61 -9.31
CA GLN A 43 23.95 15.61 -8.42
C GLN A 43 22.99 16.12 -7.34
N LYS A 44 21.68 16.20 -7.58
CA LYS A 44 20.75 16.93 -6.70
C LYS A 44 19.51 16.11 -6.30
N ILE A 45 18.83 15.45 -7.24
CA ILE A 45 17.50 14.88 -6.99
C ILE A 45 17.58 13.49 -6.35
N LYS A 46 18.46 12.62 -6.82
CA LYS A 46 18.64 11.26 -6.34
C LYS A 46 18.86 11.17 -4.82
N PRO A 47 19.71 12.00 -4.17
CA PRO A 47 19.86 12.01 -2.72
C PRO A 47 18.56 12.38 -1.98
N LEU A 48 17.74 13.27 -2.54
CA LEU A 48 16.46 13.67 -1.95
C LEU A 48 15.42 12.54 -2.08
N VAL A 49 15.36 11.87 -3.23
CA VAL A 49 14.51 10.72 -3.47
C VAL A 49 14.88 9.56 -2.54
N ASN A 50 16.18 9.32 -2.33
CA ASN A 50 16.65 8.29 -1.40
C ASN A 50 16.23 8.56 0.06
N LYS A 51 16.13 9.83 0.45
CA LYS A 51 15.65 10.25 1.78
C LYS A 51 14.13 10.22 1.93
N THR A 52 13.39 10.05 0.84
CA THR A 52 11.91 10.12 0.82
C THR A 52 11.29 8.86 0.23
N LEU A 53 11.06 8.84 -1.09
CA LEU A 53 10.36 7.78 -1.80
C LEU A 53 11.13 6.44 -1.79
N SER A 54 12.45 6.50 -1.90
CA SER A 54 13.31 5.30 -1.85
C SER A 54 13.93 5.06 -0.47
N SER A 55 13.47 5.75 0.58
CA SER A 55 13.89 5.44 1.95
C SER A 55 13.51 4.00 2.32
N PRO A 56 14.31 3.32 3.15
CA PRO A 56 13.98 1.99 3.64
C PRO A 56 12.62 1.96 4.35
N ILE A 57 11.93 0.83 4.26
CA ILE A 57 10.71 0.59 5.04
C ILE A 57 11.13 0.40 6.49
N GLU A 58 10.62 1.23 7.37
CA GLU A 58 10.91 1.15 8.80
C GLU A 58 10.19 -0.04 9.45
N GLY A 59 10.81 -0.64 10.46
CA GLY A 59 10.28 -1.78 11.21
C GLY A 59 10.52 -3.14 10.53
N ILE A 60 11.29 -3.21 9.45
CA ILE A 60 11.75 -4.47 8.87
C ILE A 60 13.28 -4.47 8.77
N ASN A 61 13.91 -5.65 8.90
CA ASN A 61 15.36 -5.78 8.85
C ASN A 61 15.95 -5.87 7.43
N GLN A 62 15.11 -5.91 6.41
CA GLN A 62 15.55 -5.91 5.02
C GLN A 62 15.66 -4.48 4.54
N ASN A 63 16.79 -4.16 3.87
CA ASN A 63 16.96 -2.85 3.23
C ASN A 63 16.11 -2.78 1.95
N GLU A 64 14.81 -2.68 2.12
CA GLU A 64 13.83 -2.59 1.03
C GLU A 64 13.22 -1.18 1.00
N ALA A 65 13.34 -0.51 -0.14
CA ALA A 65 12.84 0.85 -0.32
C ALA A 65 11.30 0.90 -0.36
N ASN A 66 10.70 1.98 0.15
CA ASN A 66 9.26 2.24 0.08
C ASN A 66 8.73 2.22 -1.37
N TYR A 67 9.50 2.80 -2.30
CA TYR A 67 9.21 2.78 -3.73
C TYR A 67 10.42 2.34 -4.53
N LYS A 68 10.17 1.56 -5.58
CA LYS A 68 11.15 1.36 -6.66
C LYS A 68 11.07 2.56 -7.58
N VAL A 69 12.16 3.31 -7.66
CA VAL A 69 12.26 4.48 -8.52
C VAL A 69 13.06 4.14 -9.76
N VAL A 70 12.53 4.51 -10.91
CA VAL A 70 13.19 4.41 -12.22
C VAL A 70 13.34 5.83 -12.76
N GLN A 71 14.57 6.30 -12.95
CA GLN A 71 14.84 7.58 -13.58
C GLN A 71 14.89 7.40 -15.10
N ILE A 72 14.37 8.38 -15.81
CA ILE A 72 14.35 8.47 -17.28
C ILE A 72 14.70 9.91 -17.67
N ASN A 73 15.54 10.07 -18.69
CA ASN A 73 15.81 11.37 -19.25
C ASN A 73 14.57 11.90 -20.01
N GLN A 74 14.40 13.21 -20.03
CA GLN A 74 13.24 13.84 -20.66
C GLN A 74 13.11 13.52 -22.16
N SER A 75 14.22 13.35 -22.88
CA SER A 75 14.25 12.95 -24.29
C SER A 75 13.71 11.55 -24.54
N GLU A 76 13.81 10.65 -23.55
CA GLU A 76 13.37 9.25 -23.62
C GLU A 76 11.94 9.07 -23.12
N PHE A 77 11.38 10.06 -22.44
CA PHE A 77 10.04 10.01 -21.87
C PHE A 77 8.96 10.15 -22.94
N LYS A 78 8.65 9.04 -23.61
CA LYS A 78 7.67 8.97 -24.70
C LYS A 78 6.92 7.63 -24.74
N SER A 79 5.90 7.56 -25.58
CA SER A 79 5.12 6.34 -25.85
C SER A 79 4.61 5.65 -24.57
N ILE A 80 4.96 4.39 -24.38
CA ILE A 80 4.49 3.55 -23.28
C ILE A 80 4.90 4.07 -21.89
N LEU A 81 6.03 4.77 -21.78
CA LEU A 81 6.49 5.32 -20.51
C LEU A 81 5.54 6.39 -19.96
N LYS A 82 4.82 7.10 -20.84
CA LYS A 82 3.79 8.08 -20.46
C LYS A 82 2.57 7.42 -19.83
N THR A 83 2.35 6.13 -20.04
CA THR A 83 1.20 5.43 -19.46
C THR A 83 1.48 4.82 -18.08
N HIS A 84 2.67 5.01 -17.52
CA HIS A 84 2.99 4.53 -16.18
C HIS A 84 2.09 5.18 -15.11
N LYS A 85 1.68 4.39 -14.11
CA LYS A 85 0.69 4.82 -13.09
C LYS A 85 1.14 5.98 -12.21
N ASN A 86 2.44 6.05 -11.86
CA ASN A 86 3.01 7.05 -10.98
C ASN A 86 4.20 7.72 -11.68
N ILE A 87 4.07 9.02 -11.96
CA ILE A 87 5.11 9.79 -12.69
C ILE A 87 5.41 11.08 -11.91
N VAL A 88 6.69 11.38 -11.77
CA VAL A 88 7.19 12.66 -11.25
C VAL A 88 8.12 13.27 -12.28
N ILE A 89 7.79 14.45 -12.77
CA ILE A 89 8.60 15.23 -13.73
C ILE A 89 9.21 16.38 -12.95
N ILE A 90 10.55 16.52 -13.01
CA ILE A 90 11.26 17.64 -12.37
C ILE A 90 12.08 18.35 -13.44
N SER A 91 11.81 19.63 -13.65
CA SER A 91 12.51 20.49 -14.62
C SER A 91 12.55 21.93 -14.11
N PRO A 92 13.56 22.72 -14.49
CA PRO A 92 13.54 24.16 -14.22
C PRO A 92 12.48 24.88 -15.07
N ASN A 93 12.02 26.03 -14.61
CA ASN A 93 11.15 26.96 -15.33
C ASN A 93 9.82 26.34 -15.82
N VAL A 94 9.24 25.43 -15.03
CA VAL A 94 7.94 24.83 -15.32
C VAL A 94 6.92 25.22 -14.27
N ASN A 95 5.65 25.27 -14.64
CA ASN A 95 4.56 25.45 -13.68
C ASN A 95 4.33 24.13 -12.92
N GLU A 96 4.28 24.19 -11.59
CA GLU A 96 3.98 23.04 -10.77
C GLU A 96 2.53 22.60 -10.97
N SER A 97 2.32 21.29 -11.08
CA SER A 97 1.00 20.73 -11.25
C SER A 97 0.90 19.30 -10.75
N SER A 98 -0.31 18.89 -10.38
CA SER A 98 -0.67 17.50 -10.16
C SER A 98 -1.87 17.16 -11.04
N GLN A 99 -1.80 16.07 -11.77
CA GLN A 99 -2.84 15.67 -12.71
C GLN A 99 -3.17 14.20 -12.53
N GLN A 100 -4.46 13.89 -12.55
CA GLN A 100 -4.95 12.52 -12.63
C GLN A 100 -5.32 12.20 -14.09
N ASN A 101 -5.09 10.95 -14.49
CA ASN A 101 -5.49 10.45 -15.81
C ASN A 101 -4.97 11.30 -16.99
N LYS A 102 -3.73 11.77 -16.91
CA LYS A 102 -3.18 12.62 -17.98
C LYS A 102 -2.99 11.87 -19.29
N TRP A 103 -2.41 10.68 -19.26
CA TRP A 103 -2.12 9.84 -20.43
C TRP A 103 -2.67 8.42 -20.32
N ALA A 104 -3.09 8.01 -19.11
CA ALA A 104 -3.67 6.70 -18.84
C ALA A 104 -4.69 6.77 -17.71
N LYS A 105 -5.64 5.83 -17.65
CA LYS A 105 -6.58 5.70 -16.53
C LYS A 105 -5.82 5.31 -15.26
N ASP A 106 -6.30 5.79 -14.12
CA ASP A 106 -5.71 5.50 -12.80
C ASP A 106 -4.25 5.96 -12.62
N GLN A 107 -3.84 6.98 -13.36
CA GLN A 107 -2.52 7.58 -13.34
C GLN A 107 -2.47 8.81 -12.45
N LEU A 108 -1.34 9.00 -11.74
CA LEU A 108 -0.97 10.24 -11.07
C LEU A 108 0.32 10.79 -11.68
N VAL A 109 0.29 12.04 -12.09
CA VAL A 109 1.44 12.77 -12.65
C VAL A 109 1.67 14.03 -11.86
N PHE A 110 2.88 14.18 -11.30
CA PHE A 110 3.35 15.40 -10.66
C PHE A 110 4.39 16.07 -11.54
N GLN A 111 4.27 17.38 -11.70
CA GLN A 111 5.28 18.22 -12.32
C GLN A 111 5.77 19.21 -11.27
N LEU A 112 7.06 19.17 -10.96
CA LEU A 112 7.71 19.99 -9.94
C LEU A 112 8.72 20.93 -10.60
N ASN A 113 8.77 22.17 -10.13
CA ASN A 113 9.73 23.17 -10.60
C ASN A 113 11.05 23.06 -9.81
N TRP A 114 12.14 22.81 -10.49
CA TRP A 114 13.47 22.87 -9.89
C TRP A 114 13.99 24.30 -9.82
N GLN A 115 14.06 24.85 -8.63
CA GLN A 115 14.55 26.22 -8.35
C GLN A 115 15.93 26.25 -7.70
N ASN A 116 16.75 25.22 -7.88
CA ASN A 116 18.03 25.03 -7.19
C ASN A 116 17.91 25.07 -5.66
N ASN A 117 16.77 24.70 -5.13
CA ASN A 117 16.46 24.66 -3.69
C ASN A 117 16.13 23.22 -3.24
N THR A 118 17.11 22.58 -2.62
CA THR A 118 16.96 21.18 -2.14
C THR A 118 15.97 21.04 -0.99
N VAL A 119 15.84 22.05 -0.13
CA VAL A 119 14.91 22.03 1.02
C VAL A 119 13.46 22.04 0.53
N SER A 120 13.12 22.98 -0.36
CA SER A 120 11.78 23.06 -0.96
C SER A 120 11.45 21.78 -1.73
N THR A 121 12.39 21.28 -2.54
CA THR A 121 12.19 20.04 -3.30
C THR A 121 11.98 18.83 -2.39
N LEU A 122 12.72 18.74 -1.28
CA LEU A 122 12.53 17.67 -0.30
C LEU A 122 11.10 17.68 0.28
N GLU A 123 10.58 18.85 0.63
CA GLU A 123 9.22 18.99 1.16
C GLU A 123 8.16 18.62 0.09
N HIS A 124 8.38 19.01 -1.16
CA HIS A 124 7.49 18.59 -2.27
C HIS A 124 7.53 17.07 -2.46
N LEU A 125 8.70 16.42 -2.39
CA LEU A 125 8.81 14.96 -2.51
C LEU A 125 8.15 14.22 -1.35
N LYS A 126 8.18 14.75 -0.12
CA LYS A 126 7.42 14.20 1.02
C LYS A 126 5.91 14.26 0.78
N LYS A 127 5.40 15.38 0.26
CA LYS A 127 3.98 15.54 -0.10
C LYS A 127 3.59 14.57 -1.22
N VAL A 128 4.41 14.46 -2.26
CA VAL A 128 4.20 13.52 -3.37
C VAL A 128 4.15 12.08 -2.86
N LYS A 129 5.07 11.69 -1.96
CA LYS A 129 5.08 10.37 -1.32
C LYS A 129 3.76 10.10 -0.60
N SER A 130 3.32 11.03 0.25
CA SER A 130 2.05 10.89 0.99
C SER A 130 0.85 10.68 0.08
N ILE A 131 0.78 11.42 -1.05
CA ILE A 131 -0.31 11.27 -2.01
C ILE A 131 -0.24 9.91 -2.72
N PHE A 132 0.95 9.45 -3.10
CA PHE A 132 1.11 8.11 -3.69
C PHE A 132 0.73 7.01 -2.69
N ASP A 133 1.15 7.12 -1.42
CA ASP A 133 0.81 6.14 -0.38
C ASP A 133 -0.70 6.01 -0.21
N VAL A 134 -1.40 7.12 -0.02
CA VAL A 134 -2.86 7.14 0.11
C VAL A 134 -3.56 6.57 -1.12
N ASN A 135 -3.12 6.96 -2.32
CA ASN A 135 -3.72 6.49 -3.57
C ASN A 135 -3.50 4.99 -3.80
N GLU A 136 -2.30 4.48 -3.51
CA GLU A 136 -2.00 3.05 -3.65
C GLU A 136 -2.79 2.20 -2.67
N ILE A 137 -2.82 2.58 -1.39
CA ILE A 137 -3.60 1.89 -0.36
C ILE A 137 -5.09 1.89 -0.74
N LYS A 138 -5.64 3.02 -1.19
CA LYS A 138 -7.02 3.11 -1.66
C LYS A 138 -7.30 2.14 -2.82
N LYS A 139 -6.41 2.08 -3.82
CA LYS A 139 -6.56 1.17 -4.97
C LYS A 139 -6.48 -0.30 -4.57
N ILE A 140 -5.54 -0.65 -3.70
CA ILE A 140 -5.41 -2.01 -3.16
C ILE A 140 -6.71 -2.38 -2.44
N LYS A 141 -7.19 -1.51 -1.53
CA LYS A 141 -8.44 -1.73 -0.80
C LYS A 141 -9.64 -1.92 -1.74
N GLN A 142 -9.77 -1.08 -2.77
CA GLN A 142 -10.83 -1.20 -3.77
C GLN A 142 -10.74 -2.49 -4.58
N ALA A 143 -9.54 -2.96 -4.90
CA ALA A 143 -9.35 -4.24 -5.58
C ALA A 143 -9.77 -5.42 -4.70
N ILE A 144 -9.37 -5.43 -3.43
CA ILE A 144 -9.70 -6.47 -2.46
C ILE A 144 -11.21 -6.50 -2.17
N LEU A 145 -11.85 -5.34 -2.08
CA LEU A 145 -13.30 -5.22 -1.82
C LEU A 145 -14.17 -5.92 -2.89
N LYS A 146 -13.64 -6.17 -4.08
CA LYS A 146 -14.35 -6.93 -5.14
C LYS A 146 -14.47 -8.42 -4.80
N THR A 147 -13.57 -8.94 -3.97
CA THR A 147 -13.48 -10.36 -3.60
C THR A 147 -13.24 -10.50 -2.09
N THR A 148 -14.25 -10.15 -1.29
CA THR A 148 -14.15 -10.20 0.18
C THR A 148 -15.03 -11.26 0.78
N ASN A 149 -14.68 -11.70 1.99
CA ASN A 149 -15.54 -12.47 2.86
C ASN A 149 -16.46 -11.53 3.64
N LYS A 150 -17.65 -11.23 3.08
CA LYS A 150 -18.62 -10.31 3.68
C LYS A 150 -19.09 -10.74 5.06
N GLN A 151 -19.34 -12.04 5.26
CA GLN A 151 -19.79 -12.56 6.55
C GLN A 151 -18.76 -12.31 7.64
N ALA A 152 -17.48 -12.58 7.37
CA ALA A 152 -16.41 -12.29 8.31
C ALA A 152 -16.30 -10.78 8.63
N GLN A 153 -16.46 -9.91 7.63
CA GLN A 153 -16.45 -8.46 7.83
C GLN A 153 -17.61 -7.98 8.70
N GLU A 154 -18.82 -8.51 8.49
CA GLU A 154 -20.01 -8.19 9.29
C GLU A 154 -19.83 -8.63 10.75
N ASN A 155 -19.28 -9.84 10.97
CA ASN A 155 -18.99 -10.35 12.30
C ASN A 155 -17.93 -9.49 13.03
N ILE A 156 -16.86 -9.10 12.34
CA ILE A 156 -15.84 -8.21 12.89
C ILE A 156 -16.46 -6.86 13.27
N LYS A 157 -17.26 -6.28 12.39
CA LYS A 157 -17.94 -5.00 12.67
C LYS A 157 -18.86 -5.10 13.87
N LYS A 158 -19.61 -6.20 13.98
CA LYS A 158 -20.52 -6.47 15.12
C LYS A 158 -19.76 -6.64 16.43
N ASN A 159 -18.67 -7.44 16.42
CA ASN A 159 -17.98 -7.85 17.64
C ASN A 159 -16.92 -6.81 18.11
N PHE A 160 -16.28 -6.13 17.16
CA PHE A 160 -15.14 -5.24 17.43
C PHE A 160 -15.39 -3.77 17.08
N SER A 161 -16.48 -3.44 16.38
CA SER A 161 -16.85 -2.07 15.96
C SER A 161 -15.80 -1.41 15.05
N ILE A 162 -15.09 -2.20 14.24
CA ILE A 162 -14.08 -1.73 13.27
C ILE A 162 -14.39 -2.24 11.86
N ASP A 163 -13.89 -1.51 10.86
CA ASP A 163 -14.02 -1.87 9.45
C ASP A 163 -12.68 -2.39 8.92
N VAL A 164 -12.53 -3.72 8.91
CA VAL A 164 -11.37 -4.44 8.35
C VAL A 164 -11.83 -5.24 7.14
N VAL A 165 -11.01 -5.26 6.08
CA VAL A 165 -11.33 -6.00 4.86
C VAL A 165 -10.72 -7.39 4.93
N ILE A 166 -11.55 -8.43 4.86
CA ILE A 166 -11.08 -9.83 4.85
C ILE A 166 -11.14 -10.37 3.42
N PRO A 167 -9.98 -10.60 2.76
CA PRO A 167 -9.97 -11.19 1.43
C PRO A 167 -10.58 -12.60 1.43
N LYS A 168 -11.28 -12.96 0.35
CA LYS A 168 -12.01 -14.23 0.25
C LYS A 168 -11.11 -15.47 0.35
N GLU A 169 -9.85 -15.32 -0.05
CA GLU A 169 -8.86 -16.42 0.02
C GLU A 169 -8.40 -16.78 1.43
N TYR A 170 -8.74 -15.96 2.44
CA TYR A 170 -8.44 -16.30 3.83
C TYR A 170 -9.50 -17.24 4.39
N SER A 171 -9.06 -18.34 4.99
CA SER A 171 -9.90 -19.26 5.76
C SER A 171 -10.05 -18.76 7.18
N VAL A 172 -11.28 -18.61 7.64
CA VAL A 172 -11.58 -18.24 9.05
C VAL A 172 -11.30 -19.44 9.94
N VAL A 173 -10.40 -19.27 10.91
CA VAL A 173 -10.01 -20.30 11.88
C VAL A 173 -10.81 -20.13 13.18
N GLN A 174 -10.99 -18.89 13.61
CA GLN A 174 -11.75 -18.56 14.81
C GLN A 174 -12.52 -17.25 14.60
N ASP A 175 -13.77 -17.23 15.03
CA ASP A 175 -14.65 -16.05 14.96
C ASP A 175 -15.53 -16.01 16.23
N THR A 176 -15.06 -15.25 17.21
CA THR A 176 -15.73 -15.07 18.52
C THR A 176 -15.83 -13.59 18.85
N SER A 177 -16.55 -13.25 19.91
CA SER A 177 -16.65 -11.86 20.38
C SER A 177 -15.34 -11.28 20.95
N THR A 178 -14.34 -12.11 21.23
CA THR A 178 -13.06 -11.70 21.83
C THR A 178 -11.85 -11.89 20.93
N LEU A 179 -11.95 -12.77 19.94
CA LEU A 179 -10.87 -13.09 19.01
C LEU A 179 -11.44 -13.46 17.64
N PHE A 180 -10.97 -12.80 16.61
CA PHE A 180 -11.09 -13.22 15.22
C PHE A 180 -9.73 -13.63 14.70
N TRP A 181 -9.65 -14.76 13.99
CA TRP A 181 -8.43 -15.22 13.35
C TRP A 181 -8.75 -15.84 11.99
N ALA A 182 -8.11 -15.34 10.95
CA ALA A 182 -8.16 -15.91 9.60
C ALA A 182 -6.73 -16.13 9.07
N THR A 183 -6.57 -17.16 8.24
CA THR A 183 -5.27 -17.54 7.67
C THR A 183 -5.35 -17.76 6.18
N TYR A 184 -4.30 -17.40 5.48
CA TYR A 184 -4.02 -17.79 4.10
C TYR A 184 -2.76 -18.64 4.11
N ASN A 185 -2.89 -19.92 3.75
CA ASN A 185 -1.79 -20.88 3.70
C ASN A 185 -1.99 -21.82 2.49
N PRO A 186 -1.60 -21.38 1.30
CA PRO A 186 -1.81 -22.17 0.08
C PRO A 186 -0.80 -23.32 0.00
N GLN A 187 -1.26 -24.49 -0.48
CA GLN A 187 -0.39 -25.67 -0.61
C GLN A 187 0.73 -25.52 -1.66
N LYS A 188 0.58 -24.60 -2.61
CA LYS A 188 1.50 -24.45 -3.77
C LYS A 188 2.51 -23.31 -3.64
N ALA A 189 2.50 -22.55 -2.57
CA ALA A 189 3.40 -21.43 -2.36
C ALA A 189 3.91 -21.41 -0.93
N GLU A 190 5.19 -21.07 -0.74
CA GLU A 190 5.78 -20.87 0.59
C GLU A 190 5.39 -19.49 1.14
N GLU A 191 4.11 -19.31 1.36
CA GLU A 191 3.52 -18.05 1.80
C GLU A 191 2.44 -18.34 2.84
N ILE A 192 2.58 -17.75 4.02
CA ILE A 192 1.58 -17.84 5.08
C ILE A 192 1.24 -16.42 5.54
N LYS A 193 -0.05 -16.12 5.63
CA LYS A 193 -0.53 -14.84 6.17
C LYS A 193 -1.58 -15.10 7.23
N HIS A 194 -1.52 -14.36 8.31
CA HIS A 194 -2.55 -14.37 9.32
C HIS A 194 -3.13 -12.97 9.51
N LEU A 195 -4.43 -12.91 9.73
CA LEU A 195 -5.14 -11.73 10.19
C LEU A 195 -5.78 -12.07 11.54
N ILE A 196 -5.42 -11.33 12.57
CA ILE A 196 -5.88 -11.55 13.94
C ILE A 196 -6.47 -10.25 14.45
N ILE A 197 -7.67 -10.31 15.05
CA ILE A 197 -8.29 -9.17 15.70
C ILE A 197 -8.69 -9.60 17.11
N TYR A 198 -8.32 -8.78 18.08
CA TYR A 198 -8.67 -8.98 19.49
C TYR A 198 -8.88 -7.63 20.17
N SER A 199 -9.42 -7.64 21.36
CA SER A 199 -9.59 -6.42 22.15
C SER A 199 -9.20 -6.62 23.60
N PHE A 200 -8.76 -5.54 24.24
CA PHE A 200 -8.47 -5.50 25.66
C PHE A 200 -8.81 -4.15 26.27
N ARG A 201 -9.05 -4.11 27.57
CA ARG A 201 -9.10 -2.86 28.34
C ARG A 201 -7.68 -2.47 28.75
N PRO A 202 -7.25 -1.24 28.46
CA PRO A 202 -5.92 -0.80 28.85
C PRO A 202 -5.79 -0.75 30.36
N SER A 203 -4.66 -1.22 30.86
CA SER A 203 -4.32 -1.24 32.30
C SER A 203 -3.01 -0.49 32.59
N SER A 204 -2.27 -0.09 31.55
CA SER A 204 -0.99 0.59 31.65
C SER A 204 -1.05 1.99 31.02
N ILE A 205 -0.27 2.91 31.57
CA ILE A 205 -0.03 4.24 30.97
C ILE A 205 0.75 4.08 29.64
N ASN A 206 1.60 3.05 29.53
CA ASN A 206 2.35 2.76 28.30
C ASN A 206 1.55 1.79 27.42
N LEU A 207 0.60 2.34 26.68
CA LEU A 207 -0.27 1.58 25.77
C LEU A 207 0.50 0.86 24.68
N GLN A 208 1.64 1.41 24.23
CA GLN A 208 2.47 0.80 23.21
C GLN A 208 3.05 -0.52 23.68
N ASN A 209 3.67 -0.54 24.83
CA ASN A 209 4.25 -1.74 25.42
C ASN A 209 3.16 -2.78 25.78
N GLU A 210 2.02 -2.32 26.30
CA GLU A 210 0.92 -3.19 26.62
C GLU A 210 0.36 -3.85 25.35
N THR A 211 0.16 -3.11 24.26
CA THR A 211 -0.30 -3.64 22.97
C THR A 211 0.67 -4.70 22.44
N LEU A 212 1.97 -4.43 22.46
CA LEU A 212 2.99 -5.39 21.99
C LEU A 212 3.01 -6.65 22.87
N SER A 213 2.95 -6.53 24.19
CA SER A 213 2.92 -7.65 25.11
C SER A 213 1.66 -8.53 24.94
N LYS A 214 0.50 -7.90 24.75
CA LYS A 214 -0.76 -8.64 24.45
C LYS A 214 -0.68 -9.34 23.10
N THR A 215 -0.14 -8.66 22.07
CA THR A 215 0.06 -9.27 20.75
C THR A 215 0.99 -10.48 20.83
N ASP A 216 2.11 -10.37 21.55
CA ASP A 216 3.08 -11.46 21.74
C ASP A 216 2.44 -12.66 22.45
N SER A 217 1.60 -12.41 23.43
CA SER A 217 0.81 -13.44 24.12
C SER A 217 -0.20 -14.14 23.19
N ILE A 218 -0.84 -13.38 22.29
CA ILE A 218 -1.74 -13.95 21.27
C ILE A 218 -0.95 -14.79 20.26
N PHE A 219 0.19 -14.29 19.81
CA PHE A 219 1.07 -15.03 18.89
C PHE A 219 1.50 -16.36 19.47
N SER A 220 2.05 -16.35 20.67
CA SER A 220 2.54 -17.57 21.32
C SER A 220 1.47 -18.60 21.62
N LYS A 221 0.22 -18.15 21.82
CA LYS A 221 -0.92 -19.03 22.09
C LYS A 221 -1.52 -19.65 20.83
N TYR A 222 -1.62 -18.89 19.74
CA TYR A 222 -2.39 -19.29 18.57
C TYR A 222 -1.54 -19.61 17.34
N LEU A 223 -0.38 -18.99 17.18
CA LEU A 223 0.51 -19.20 16.03
C LEU A 223 1.62 -20.18 16.41
N LEU A 224 1.28 -21.47 16.41
CA LEU A 224 2.22 -22.54 16.72
C LEU A 224 2.95 -22.99 15.45
N GLY A 225 4.23 -23.35 15.59
CA GLY A 225 5.01 -23.92 14.50
C GLY A 225 4.89 -25.44 14.41
N ALA A 226 5.40 -26.01 13.32
CA ALA A 226 5.40 -27.47 13.12
C ALA A 226 6.30 -28.22 14.12
N PRO A 227 7.51 -27.74 14.51
CA PRO A 227 8.27 -28.37 15.57
C PRO A 227 7.54 -28.25 16.92
N LYS A 228 7.50 -29.35 17.68
CA LYS A 228 6.87 -29.36 19.01
C LYS A 228 7.48 -28.31 19.94
N GLY A 229 6.61 -27.48 20.54
CA GLY A 229 7.04 -26.39 21.43
C GLY A 229 7.55 -25.13 20.69
N SER A 230 7.38 -25.05 19.37
CA SER A 230 7.63 -23.80 18.62
C SER A 230 6.40 -22.92 18.55
N TYR A 231 6.59 -21.63 18.64
CA TYR A 231 5.53 -20.62 18.59
C TYR A 231 6.04 -19.28 18.07
N VAL A 232 5.16 -18.48 17.52
CA VAL A 232 5.48 -17.14 17.02
C VAL A 232 5.67 -16.18 18.18
N LYS A 233 6.70 -15.34 18.08
CA LYS A 233 7.06 -14.30 19.05
C LYS A 233 7.50 -13.03 18.33
N ILE A 234 7.28 -11.87 18.94
CA ILE A 234 7.83 -10.62 18.44
C ILE A 234 9.35 -10.64 18.57
N GLU A 235 10.05 -10.27 17.49
CA GLU A 235 11.52 -10.18 17.48
C GLU A 235 11.95 -8.86 18.15
N THR A 236 12.64 -8.98 19.29
CA THR A 236 13.03 -7.83 20.10
C THR A 236 14.38 -7.22 19.73
N LEU A 237 15.22 -7.94 18.96
CA LEU A 237 16.50 -7.40 18.46
C LEU A 237 16.28 -6.22 17.50
N TYR A 238 15.12 -6.19 16.84
CA TYR A 238 14.69 -5.11 15.96
C TYR A 238 13.40 -4.52 16.51
N PRO A 239 13.47 -3.50 17.37
CA PRO A 239 12.30 -2.91 17.99
C PRO A 239 11.27 -2.47 16.95
N PRO A 240 9.98 -2.72 17.15
CA PRO A 240 8.96 -2.30 16.22
C PRO A 240 8.96 -0.78 16.02
N PHE A 241 8.86 -0.36 14.79
CA PHE A 241 8.59 1.04 14.43
C PHE A 241 7.16 1.39 14.78
N PHE A 242 6.95 2.55 15.35
CA PHE A 242 5.64 3.06 15.74
C PHE A 242 5.37 4.42 15.09
N ASN A 243 4.21 4.55 14.48
CA ASN A 243 3.73 5.81 13.93
C ASN A 243 2.21 5.91 14.14
N ASN A 244 1.78 6.82 15.00
CA ASN A 244 0.40 7.00 15.42
C ASN A 244 -0.22 5.70 15.98
N ASP A 245 -1.14 5.08 15.26
CA ASP A 245 -1.90 3.87 15.61
C ASP A 245 -1.34 2.60 14.93
N ILE A 246 -0.24 2.74 14.18
CA ILE A 246 0.37 1.66 13.40
C ILE A 246 1.71 1.26 14.01
N TYR A 247 1.87 -0.06 14.25
CA TYR A 247 3.14 -0.68 14.61
C TYR A 247 3.59 -1.57 13.46
N ARG A 248 4.87 -1.54 13.15
CA ARG A 248 5.48 -2.40 12.14
C ARG A 248 6.74 -3.01 12.71
N GLY A 249 6.85 -4.32 12.66
CA GLY A 249 7.98 -5.03 13.25
C GLY A 249 8.18 -6.42 12.65
N LEU A 250 9.05 -7.17 13.30
CA LEU A 250 9.39 -8.52 12.91
C LEU A 250 8.91 -9.51 13.96
N TRP A 251 8.49 -10.67 13.49
CA TRP A 251 8.26 -11.84 14.29
C TRP A 251 9.27 -12.93 13.95
N LYS A 252 9.53 -13.80 14.90
CA LYS A 252 10.31 -15.03 14.73
C LYS A 252 9.53 -16.22 15.28
N LEU A 253 9.88 -17.40 14.79
CA LEU A 253 9.43 -18.66 15.39
C LEU A 253 10.43 -19.05 16.47
N GLU A 254 10.03 -19.01 17.72
CA GLU A 254 10.82 -19.54 18.84
C GLU A 254 10.95 -21.05 18.66
N ASN A 255 12.13 -21.61 18.86
CA ASN A 255 12.48 -23.00 18.56
C ASN A 255 12.23 -23.39 17.09
N GLY A 256 12.48 -22.47 16.15
CA GLY A 256 12.34 -22.70 14.72
C GLY A 256 13.11 -21.68 13.88
N PHE A 257 12.97 -21.73 12.55
CA PHE A 257 13.74 -20.91 11.61
C PHE A 257 12.89 -19.93 10.78
N MET A 258 11.59 -19.81 11.10
CA MET A 258 10.68 -18.92 10.38
C MET A 258 10.70 -17.53 11.00
N GLY A 259 10.44 -16.53 10.17
CA GLY A 259 10.31 -15.14 10.59
C GLY A 259 9.75 -14.27 9.46
N GLY A 260 9.34 -13.08 9.80
CA GLY A 260 8.82 -12.14 8.81
C GLY A 260 8.24 -10.88 9.41
N PRO A 261 7.68 -9.98 8.61
CA PRO A 261 7.07 -8.77 9.12
C PRO A 261 5.67 -9.02 9.71
N PHE A 262 5.33 -8.18 10.66
CA PHE A 262 3.94 -7.95 11.08
C PHE A 262 3.59 -6.48 10.99
N LEU A 263 2.29 -6.20 10.91
CA LEU A 263 1.72 -4.88 11.03
C LEU A 263 0.55 -4.95 12.03
N ILE A 264 0.55 -4.05 13.00
CA ILE A 264 -0.55 -3.86 13.94
C ILE A 264 -1.19 -2.51 13.66
N LYS A 265 -2.50 -2.45 13.71
CA LYS A 265 -3.27 -1.22 13.80
C LYS A 265 -4.17 -1.25 15.01
N THR A 266 -4.15 -0.17 15.79
CA THR A 266 -4.96 -0.04 17.00
C THR A 266 -6.12 0.91 16.77
N TYR A 267 -7.26 0.59 17.38
CA TYR A 267 -8.48 1.39 17.34
C TYR A 267 -8.97 1.61 18.77
N PHE A 268 -9.23 2.85 19.11
CA PHE A 268 -9.79 3.22 20.42
C PHE A 268 -11.30 3.20 20.31
N ILE A 269 -11.94 2.21 20.92
CA ILE A 269 -13.40 1.99 20.89
C ILE A 269 -13.91 2.02 22.32
N GLU A 270 -14.54 3.12 22.71
CA GLU A 270 -15.01 3.34 24.09
C GLU A 270 -13.89 3.12 25.12
N GLU A 271 -14.01 2.18 26.03
CA GLU A 271 -13.05 1.85 27.10
C GLU A 271 -12.05 0.75 26.70
N ARG A 272 -12.03 0.31 25.45
CA ARG A 272 -11.16 -0.77 24.99
C ARG A 272 -10.33 -0.38 23.79
N ILE A 273 -9.20 -1.03 23.67
CA ILE A 273 -8.37 -0.99 22.46
C ILE A 273 -8.70 -2.25 21.66
N VAL A 274 -9.10 -2.05 20.40
CA VAL A 274 -9.21 -3.12 19.43
C VAL A 274 -7.93 -3.13 18.62
N VAL A 275 -7.31 -4.30 18.50
CA VAL A 275 -6.03 -4.51 17.82
C VAL A 275 -6.26 -5.41 16.62
N ALA A 276 -5.95 -4.92 15.44
CA ALA A 276 -5.95 -5.70 14.21
C ALA A 276 -4.51 -5.94 13.77
N VAL A 277 -4.14 -7.22 13.56
CA VAL A 277 -2.78 -7.64 13.29
C VAL A 277 -2.71 -8.43 11.99
N GLY A 278 -1.79 -8.05 11.11
CA GLY A 278 -1.39 -8.84 9.96
C GLY A 278 0.01 -9.43 10.17
N VAL A 279 0.18 -10.72 9.91
CA VAL A 279 1.45 -11.47 10.04
C VAL A 279 1.78 -12.11 8.70
N ILE A 280 3.00 -11.96 8.22
CA ILE A 280 3.44 -12.46 6.92
C ILE A 280 4.64 -13.38 7.08
N PHE A 281 4.56 -14.57 6.47
CA PHE A 281 5.71 -15.39 6.10
C PHE A 281 5.76 -15.49 4.58
N ALA A 282 6.83 -15.04 3.96
CA ALA A 282 7.05 -15.10 2.52
C ALA A 282 8.57 -14.98 2.24
N PRO A 283 9.37 -16.04 2.50
CA PRO A 283 10.82 -15.96 2.57
C PRO A 283 11.47 -15.48 1.27
N HIS A 284 10.93 -15.86 0.11
CA HIS A 284 11.49 -15.56 -1.20
C HIS A 284 10.94 -14.30 -1.86
N SER A 285 10.12 -13.52 -1.15
CA SER A 285 9.41 -12.37 -1.71
C SER A 285 9.80 -11.07 -1.03
N LYS A 286 9.79 -9.97 -1.79
CA LYS A 286 9.92 -8.61 -1.24
C LYS A 286 8.73 -8.27 -0.35
N LYS A 287 8.98 -7.66 0.80
CA LYS A 287 7.98 -7.42 1.84
C LYS A 287 7.13 -6.18 1.60
N ARG A 288 7.61 -5.22 0.81
CA ARG A 288 6.91 -3.95 0.51
C ARG A 288 5.45 -4.14 0.14
N ASN A 289 5.18 -5.00 -0.83
CA ASN A 289 3.83 -5.20 -1.34
C ASN A 289 2.92 -5.83 -0.28
N TYR A 290 3.44 -6.75 0.52
CA TYR A 290 2.69 -7.36 1.62
C TYR A 290 2.31 -6.33 2.69
N ILE A 291 3.25 -5.46 3.06
CA ILE A 291 3.00 -4.39 4.04
C ILE A 291 1.91 -3.46 3.53
N LYS A 292 1.98 -3.00 2.28
CA LYS A 292 0.93 -2.16 1.69
C LYS A 292 -0.43 -2.85 1.60
N VAL A 293 -0.44 -4.15 1.36
CA VAL A 293 -1.69 -4.94 1.39
C VAL A 293 -2.25 -5.00 2.81
N LEU A 294 -1.41 -5.21 3.83
CA LEU A 294 -1.86 -5.18 5.22
C LEU A 294 -2.38 -3.79 5.63
N GLU A 295 -1.71 -2.71 5.23
CA GLU A 295 -2.18 -1.34 5.45
C GLU A 295 -3.54 -1.06 4.78
N ALA A 296 -3.81 -1.71 3.65
CA ALA A 296 -5.10 -1.58 2.96
C ALA A 296 -6.21 -2.44 3.58
N ILE A 297 -5.87 -3.57 4.18
CA ILE A 297 -6.78 -4.49 4.85
C ILE A 297 -7.21 -3.95 6.21
N LEU A 298 -6.23 -3.51 7.00
CA LEU A 298 -6.41 -3.02 8.36
C LEU A 298 -6.79 -1.52 8.37
#